data_cb3621b33870ff820961c5f37330b30f
#
_entry.id   cb3621b33870ff820961c5f37330b30f
#
_cell.length_a   1.000
_cell.length_b   1.000
_cell.length_c   1.000
_cell.angle_alpha   90.00
_cell.angle_beta   90.00
_cell.angle_gamma   90.00
#
_symmetry.space_group_name_H-M   'P 1'
#
loop_
_entity.id
_entity.type
_entity.pdbx_description
1 polymer ?
#
loop_
_entity_poly.entity_id
_entity_poly.type
_entity_poly.pdbx_seq_one_letter_code
_entity_poly.pdbx_strand_id
1 'polypeptide(L)'
;MKLDNIDLKIIGELQKSGRESASNIAEKIKVSVPTITERIRKLQEKGVILGFQAVLNPSELGLDVSAIITVISGSSQYYKEVTVEAEKTSEVVQCFSTTGSGSHTPVSYTHLTLPTTEAV
;
A
#
# COMPACT_ATOMS: atom_id res chain seq x y z
N MET A 1 5.67 -10.89 15.76
CA MET A 1 6.90 -11.49 15.22
C MET A 1 8.08 -10.57 15.49
N LYS A 2 9.16 -11.12 16.00
CA LYS A 2 10.38 -10.35 16.20
C LYS A 2 11.25 -10.45 14.96
N LEU A 3 11.56 -9.32 14.35
CA LEU A 3 12.39 -9.23 13.16
C LEU A 3 13.87 -9.25 13.53
N ASP A 4 14.67 -10.00 12.79
CA ASP A 4 16.12 -9.98 12.93
C ASP A 4 16.79 -9.11 11.85
N ASN A 5 18.13 -9.01 11.89
CA ASN A 5 18.88 -8.20 10.93
C ASN A 5 18.69 -8.67 9.49
N ILE A 6 18.57 -9.97 9.27
CA ILE A 6 18.36 -10.55 7.94
C ILE A 6 17.00 -10.12 7.40
N ASP A 7 15.96 -10.21 8.22
CA ASP A 7 14.61 -9.77 7.86
C ASP A 7 14.59 -8.29 7.46
N LEU A 8 15.24 -7.44 8.26
CA LEU A 8 15.30 -6.00 7.99
C LEU A 8 16.05 -5.69 6.69
N LYS A 9 17.12 -6.41 6.39
CA LYS A 9 17.87 -6.26 5.13
C LYS A 9 17.03 -6.68 3.93
N ILE A 10 16.30 -7.79 4.03
CA ILE A 10 15.39 -8.25 2.98
C ILE A 10 14.31 -7.22 2.72
N ILE A 11 13.67 -6.73 3.77
CA ILE A 11 12.63 -5.69 3.67
C ILE A 11 13.20 -4.44 2.99
N GLY A 12 14.40 -4.01 3.39
CA GLY A 12 15.06 -2.86 2.79
C GLY A 12 15.28 -3.01 1.29
N GLU A 13 15.72 -4.18 0.83
CA GLU A 13 15.90 -4.45 -0.60
C GLU A 13 14.56 -4.47 -1.35
N LEU A 14 13.53 -5.08 -0.78
CA LEU A 14 12.20 -5.14 -1.38
C LEU A 14 11.50 -3.78 -1.41
N GLN A 15 11.80 -2.89 -0.46
CA GLN A 15 11.30 -1.51 -0.50
C GLN A 15 11.92 -0.69 -1.63
N LYS A 16 13.17 -0.98 -1.98
CA LYS A 16 13.83 -0.33 -3.13
C LYS A 16 13.27 -0.83 -4.46
N SER A 17 13.00 -2.13 -4.55
CA SER A 17 12.42 -2.77 -5.72
C SER A 17 11.62 -4.00 -5.31
N GLY A 18 10.30 -3.91 -5.45
CA GLY A 18 9.40 -5.04 -5.14
C GLY A 18 9.56 -6.23 -6.09
N ARG A 19 10.26 -6.05 -7.22
CA ARG A 19 10.54 -7.11 -8.19
C ARG A 19 11.94 -7.71 -8.02
N GLU A 20 12.68 -7.34 -6.99
CA GLU A 20 14.00 -7.88 -6.77
C GLU A 20 13.94 -9.39 -6.58
N SER A 21 14.79 -10.12 -7.28
CA SER A 21 14.82 -11.59 -7.18
C SER A 21 15.43 -12.05 -5.86
N ALA A 22 15.02 -13.21 -5.38
CA ALA A 22 15.64 -13.84 -4.22
C ALA A 22 17.14 -14.06 -4.42
N SER A 23 17.55 -14.38 -5.65
CA SER A 23 18.98 -14.56 -6.00
C SER A 23 19.77 -13.28 -5.83
N ASN A 24 19.23 -12.14 -6.29
CA ASN A 24 19.90 -10.85 -6.17
C ASN A 24 19.98 -10.40 -4.71
N ILE A 25 18.92 -10.58 -3.94
CA ILE A 25 18.90 -10.26 -2.51
C ILE A 25 19.93 -11.13 -1.78
N ALA A 26 19.95 -12.43 -2.06
CA ALA A 26 20.90 -13.39 -1.48
C ALA A 26 22.34 -12.97 -1.71
N GLU A 27 22.68 -12.54 -2.92
CA GLU A 27 24.00 -12.05 -3.27
C GLU A 27 24.35 -10.77 -2.51
N LYS A 28 23.43 -9.81 -2.43
CA LYS A 28 23.65 -8.52 -1.76
C LYS A 28 23.88 -8.66 -0.26
N ILE A 29 23.11 -9.51 0.40
CA ILE A 29 23.18 -9.65 1.86
C ILE A 29 23.99 -10.89 2.30
N LYS A 30 24.54 -11.65 1.35
CA LYS A 30 25.40 -12.81 1.57
C LYS A 30 24.71 -13.91 2.39
N VAL A 31 23.51 -14.26 1.97
CA VAL A 31 22.69 -15.33 2.56
C VAL A 31 22.22 -16.24 1.42
N SER A 32 21.97 -17.50 1.68
CA SER A 32 21.53 -18.45 0.64
C SER A 32 20.13 -18.11 0.10
N VAL A 33 19.89 -18.44 -1.18
CA VAL A 33 18.60 -18.22 -1.83
C VAL A 33 17.43 -18.91 -1.10
N PRO A 34 17.55 -20.20 -0.69
CA PRO A 34 16.48 -20.83 0.08
C PRO A 34 16.13 -20.11 1.38
N THR A 35 17.14 -19.56 2.04
CA THR A 35 16.92 -18.77 3.27
C THR A 35 16.14 -17.50 2.96
N ILE A 36 16.47 -16.79 1.89
CA ILE A 36 15.74 -15.58 1.48
C ILE A 36 14.28 -15.91 1.16
N THR A 37 14.05 -16.94 0.36
CA THR A 37 12.70 -17.37 -0.03
C THR A 37 11.85 -17.74 1.19
N GLU A 38 12.41 -18.49 2.12
CA GLU A 38 11.72 -18.89 3.34
C GLU A 38 11.41 -17.68 4.24
N ARG A 39 12.34 -16.75 4.35
CA ARG A 39 12.14 -15.52 5.13
C ARG A 39 11.03 -14.65 4.55
N ILE A 40 11.02 -14.46 3.24
CA ILE A 40 9.95 -13.70 2.56
C ILE A 40 8.60 -14.37 2.80
N ARG A 41 8.53 -15.69 2.67
CA ARG A 41 7.30 -16.45 2.93
C ARG A 41 6.79 -16.21 4.35
N LYS A 42 7.66 -16.29 5.34
CA LYS A 42 7.30 -16.03 6.75
C LYS A 42 6.85 -14.60 7.00
N LEU A 43 7.53 -13.64 6.38
CA LEU A 43 7.16 -12.22 6.48
C LEU A 43 5.76 -11.95 5.91
N GLN A 44 5.40 -12.63 4.82
CA GLN A 44 4.06 -12.55 4.24
C GLN A 44 3.03 -13.25 5.15
N GLU A 45 3.30 -14.44 5.62
CA GLU A 45 2.40 -15.19 6.50
C GLU A 45 2.10 -14.44 7.81
N LYS A 46 3.08 -13.75 8.34
CA LYS A 46 2.94 -12.96 9.58
C LYS A 46 2.37 -11.56 9.35
N GLY A 47 2.07 -11.22 8.11
CA GLY A 47 1.49 -9.93 7.77
C GLY A 47 2.46 -8.75 7.85
N VAL A 48 3.76 -9.01 7.93
CA VAL A 48 4.79 -7.95 7.87
C VAL A 48 4.88 -7.40 6.46
N ILE A 49 4.88 -8.29 5.45
CA ILE A 49 4.73 -7.92 4.05
C ILE A 49 3.28 -8.20 3.67
N LEU A 50 2.54 -7.15 3.34
CA LEU A 50 1.14 -7.25 2.96
C LEU A 50 0.96 -7.69 1.51
N GLY A 51 1.93 -7.42 0.67
CA GLY A 51 1.88 -7.78 -0.74
C GLY A 51 2.88 -6.99 -1.56
N PHE A 52 2.83 -7.20 -2.87
CA PHE A 52 3.67 -6.54 -3.86
C PHE A 52 2.77 -5.94 -4.92
N GLN A 53 2.98 -4.68 -5.22
CA GLN A 53 2.15 -3.95 -6.18
C GLN A 53 3.00 -3.18 -7.17
N ALA A 54 2.50 -3.04 -8.39
CA ALA A 54 3.09 -2.15 -9.37
C ALA A 54 2.72 -0.71 -9.04
N VAL A 55 3.71 0.17 -9.10
CA VAL A 55 3.48 1.62 -9.05
C VAL A 55 3.36 2.10 -10.48
N LEU A 56 2.18 2.61 -10.83
CA LEU A 56 1.85 2.99 -12.20
C LEU A 56 1.84 4.50 -12.37
N ASN A 57 2.10 4.93 -13.60
CA ASN A 57 1.92 6.33 -13.97
C ASN A 57 0.50 6.52 -14.51
N PRO A 58 -0.38 7.20 -13.78
CA PRO A 58 -1.78 7.36 -14.19
C PRO A 58 -1.94 8.07 -15.54
N SER A 59 -1.08 9.06 -15.82
CA SER A 59 -1.13 9.81 -17.08
C SER A 59 -0.92 8.91 -18.30
N GLU A 60 0.00 7.95 -18.19
CA GLU A 60 0.25 6.98 -19.27
C GLU A 60 -0.90 5.99 -19.47
N LEU A 61 -1.78 5.89 -18.50
CA LEU A 61 -3.00 5.06 -18.58
C LEU A 61 -4.22 5.88 -19.01
N GLY A 62 -4.05 7.17 -19.35
CA GLY A 62 -5.16 8.04 -19.71
C GLY A 62 -5.95 8.54 -18.49
N LEU A 63 -5.40 8.45 -17.30
CA LEU A 63 -6.01 8.88 -16.05
C LEU A 63 -5.34 10.18 -15.59
N ASP A 64 -5.69 11.28 -16.21
CA ASP A 64 -4.98 12.56 -16.03
C ASP A 64 -5.41 13.36 -14.80
N VAL A 65 -6.48 12.97 -14.14
CA VAL A 65 -7.00 13.67 -12.97
C VAL A 65 -6.86 12.82 -11.72
N SER A 66 -6.15 13.34 -10.74
CA SER A 66 -6.03 12.73 -9.41
C SER A 66 -6.51 13.72 -8.35
N ALA A 67 -7.24 13.24 -7.38
CA ALA A 67 -7.75 14.08 -6.31
C ALA A 67 -7.59 13.40 -4.95
N ILE A 68 -7.44 14.22 -3.91
CA ILE A 68 -7.51 13.79 -2.53
C ILE A 68 -8.82 14.30 -1.97
N ILE A 69 -9.65 13.37 -1.49
CA ILE A 69 -10.94 13.70 -0.92
C ILE A 69 -10.90 13.39 0.57
N THR A 70 -11.18 14.38 1.40
CA THR A 70 -11.30 14.20 2.84
C THR A 70 -12.78 14.12 3.22
N VAL A 71 -13.16 13.02 3.85
CA VAL A 71 -14.50 12.81 4.34
C VAL A 71 -14.48 12.94 5.86
N ILE A 72 -15.30 13.85 6.38
CA ILE A 72 -15.43 14.07 7.81
C ILE A 72 -16.78 13.49 8.25
N SER A 73 -16.72 12.50 9.15
CA SER A 73 -17.92 11.88 9.69
C SER A 73 -18.23 12.41 11.08
N GLY A 74 -19.50 12.61 11.38
CA GLY A 74 -19.96 13.02 12.70
C GLY A 74 -19.91 11.92 13.75
N SER A 75 -19.63 10.68 13.35
CA SER A 75 -19.58 9.52 14.24
C SER A 75 -18.63 8.47 13.69
N SER A 76 -17.91 7.81 14.59
CA SER A 76 -16.98 6.73 14.25
C SER A 76 -17.67 5.47 13.68
N GLN A 77 -18.96 5.32 13.89
CA GLN A 77 -19.71 4.15 13.40
C GLN A 77 -19.73 4.02 11.88
N TYR A 78 -19.56 5.13 11.15
CA TYR A 78 -19.60 5.15 9.69
C TYR A 78 -18.24 4.87 9.01
N TYR A 79 -17.14 4.80 9.77
CA TYR A 79 -15.80 4.61 9.18
C TYR A 79 -15.66 3.30 8.43
N LYS A 80 -16.24 2.23 8.97
CA LYS A 80 -16.19 0.91 8.33
C LYS A 80 -16.97 0.90 7.02
N GLU A 81 -18.12 1.58 6.98
CA GLU A 81 -18.95 1.69 5.77
C GLU A 81 -18.20 2.43 4.67
N VAL A 82 -17.54 3.54 5.00
CA VAL A 82 -16.75 4.31 4.04
C VAL A 82 -15.60 3.48 3.49
N THR A 83 -14.90 2.75 4.34
CA THR A 83 -13.79 1.88 3.93
C THR A 83 -14.27 0.77 2.99
N VAL A 84 -15.38 0.13 3.31
CA VAL A 84 -15.98 -0.92 2.47
C VAL A 84 -16.37 -0.38 1.10
N GLU A 85 -17.00 0.78 1.04
CA GLU A 85 -17.37 1.42 -0.23
C GLU A 85 -16.12 1.83 -1.03
N ALA A 86 -15.08 2.32 -0.36
CA ALA A 86 -13.82 2.66 -1.00
C ALA A 86 -13.17 1.44 -1.66
N GLU A 87 -13.18 0.29 -0.99
CA GLU A 87 -12.64 -0.96 -1.54
C GLU A 87 -13.38 -1.44 -2.78
N LYS A 88 -14.69 -1.17 -2.85
CA LYS A 88 -15.52 -1.54 -4.00
C LYS A 88 -15.37 -0.58 -5.18
N THR A 89 -14.87 0.61 -4.96
CA THR A 89 -14.77 1.66 -5.97
C THR A 89 -13.39 1.62 -6.62
N SER A 90 -13.35 1.27 -7.90
CA SER A 90 -12.09 1.07 -8.64
C SER A 90 -11.24 2.33 -8.76
N GLU A 91 -11.85 3.51 -8.73
CA GLU A 91 -11.18 4.80 -8.82
C GLU A 91 -10.46 5.18 -7.53
N VAL A 92 -10.82 4.55 -6.41
CA VAL A 92 -10.17 4.80 -5.12
C VAL A 92 -8.95 3.91 -5.00
N VAL A 93 -7.77 4.50 -5.02
CA VAL A 93 -6.48 3.78 -4.98
C VAL A 93 -6.01 3.58 -3.54
N GLN A 94 -6.25 4.57 -2.69
CA GLN A 94 -5.85 4.52 -1.28
C GLN A 94 -6.91 5.17 -0.39
N CYS A 95 -7.09 4.60 0.77
CA CYS A 95 -7.99 5.13 1.78
C CYS A 95 -7.29 5.08 3.15
N PHE A 96 -7.23 6.22 3.83
CA PHE A 96 -6.62 6.31 5.15
C PHE A 96 -7.61 6.87 6.15
N SER A 97 -7.55 6.34 7.36
CA SER A 97 -8.18 6.95 8.51
C SER A 97 -7.15 7.81 9.24
N THR A 98 -7.43 9.08 9.39
CA THR A 98 -6.51 10.03 10.01
C THR A 98 -7.16 10.73 11.19
N THR A 99 -6.31 11.20 12.13
CA THR A 99 -6.75 12.10 13.18
C THR A 99 -6.42 13.52 12.75
N GLY A 100 -7.45 14.36 12.72
CA GLY A 100 -7.30 15.77 12.30
C GLY A 100 -7.67 16.75 13.40
N SER A 101 -7.59 18.03 13.07
CA SER A 101 -8.07 19.12 13.94
C SER A 101 -9.60 19.09 14.01
N GLY A 102 -10.14 18.70 15.14
CA GLY A 102 -11.58 18.63 15.35
C GLY A 102 -11.98 17.45 16.23
N SER A 103 -13.26 17.37 16.56
CA SER A 103 -13.81 16.32 17.42
C SER A 103 -14.04 14.99 16.69
N HIS A 104 -13.76 14.93 15.38
CA HIS A 104 -14.06 13.78 14.54
C HIS A 104 -12.79 13.29 13.84
N THR A 105 -12.70 11.98 13.62
CA THR A 105 -11.62 11.39 12.85
C THR A 105 -11.97 11.44 11.37
N PRO A 106 -11.25 12.20 10.55
CA PRO A 106 -11.49 12.21 9.12
C PRO A 106 -11.02 10.89 8.48
N VAL A 107 -11.74 10.48 7.46
CA VAL A 107 -11.29 9.42 6.54
C VAL A 107 -10.83 10.12 5.27
N SER A 108 -9.57 9.92 4.91
CA SER A 108 -9.01 10.52 3.70
C SER A 108 -8.91 9.47 2.61
N TYR A 109 -9.45 9.77 1.45
CA TYR A 109 -9.20 9.02 0.23
C TYR A 109 -8.05 9.69 -0.49
N THR A 110 -6.95 8.98 -0.70
CA THR A 110 -5.83 9.48 -1.48
C THR A 110 -5.81 8.78 -2.83
N HIS A 111 -5.50 9.54 -3.86
CA HIS A 111 -5.43 9.07 -5.24
C HIS A 111 -6.74 8.49 -5.77
N LEU A 112 -7.76 9.33 -5.86
CA LEU A 112 -8.89 9.07 -6.72
C LEU A 112 -8.45 9.42 -8.14
N THR A 113 -8.33 8.43 -9.02
CA THR A 113 -8.03 8.65 -10.43
C THR A 113 -9.32 8.51 -11.23
N LEU A 114 -9.66 9.57 -11.94
CA LEU A 114 -10.84 9.59 -12.81
C LEU A 114 -10.40 9.52 -14.26
N PRO A 115 -11.14 8.76 -15.11
CA PRO A 115 -10.96 8.86 -16.54
C PRO A 115 -11.22 10.29 -17.01
N THR A 116 -10.39 10.84 -17.89
CA THR A 116 -10.54 12.20 -18.40
C THR A 116 -11.88 12.44 -19.09
N THR A 117 -12.49 11.40 -19.62
CA THR A 117 -13.81 11.45 -20.28
C THR A 117 -14.98 11.60 -19.32
N GLU A 118 -14.78 11.38 -18.05
CA GLU A 118 -15.81 11.47 -16.99
C GLU A 118 -15.59 12.67 -16.07
N ALA A 119 -14.56 13.46 -16.29
CA ALA A 119 -14.30 14.68 -15.56
C ALA A 119 -15.31 15.75 -15.97
N VAL A 120 -16.36 15.89 -15.21
CA VAL A 120 -17.38 16.91 -15.40
C VAL A 120 -17.19 18.00 -14.36
#